data_ac6fdf826329cf76b42395a79426bec9
#
_entry.id   ac6fdf826329cf76b42395a79426bec9
#
_cell.length_a   1.000
_cell.length_b   1.000
_cell.length_c   1.000
_cell.angle_alpha   90.00
_cell.angle_beta   90.00
_cell.angle_gamma   90.00
#
_symmetry.space_group_name_H-M   'P 1'
#
loop_
_entity.id
_entity.type
_entity.pdbx_description
1 polymer ?
#
loop_
_entity_poly.entity_id
_entity_poly.type
_entity_poly.pdbx_seq_one_letter_code
_entity_poly.pdbx_strand_id
1 'polypeptide(L)'
;DDINHSNQLYAYFLRSPVAHANLISVDIYNAMSSPGVIAIYTGKDIDASLPCGWETPTKPGTPPMHEPPWPVLAKDKIRFVGEMIAVVIAETVNQAKDACELINIEYEDLPAVVSPKKAIESNSPQIWDNSPNNVCFEWELGNKEETEKAFKEAEHHVEIDLTNSRLVPNAMEPRSYIGNYEAGKQEYTLYT
;
A
#
# COMPACT_ATOMS: atom_id res chain seq x y z
N ASP A 1 -3.57 17.09 14.37
CA ASP A 1 -2.83 18.38 14.32
C ASP A 1 -2.90 19.21 15.61
N ASP A 2 -3.78 18.90 16.56
CA ASP A 2 -3.95 19.71 17.79
C ASP A 2 -2.88 19.45 18.85
N ILE A 3 -2.19 18.32 18.74
CA ILE A 3 -1.15 17.90 19.67
C ILE A 3 0.22 18.22 19.07
N ASN A 4 1.06 18.91 19.82
CA ASN A 4 2.45 19.19 19.46
C ASN A 4 3.38 18.94 20.65
N HIS A 5 4.53 18.35 20.38
CA HIS A 5 5.58 18.12 21.38
C HIS A 5 6.80 19.03 21.13
N SER A 6 7.50 19.37 22.20
CA SER A 6 8.76 20.10 22.08
C SER A 6 9.78 19.26 21.30
N ASN A 7 10.50 19.90 20.36
CA ASN A 7 11.48 19.27 19.49
C ASN A 7 10.89 18.18 18.55
N GLN A 8 9.61 18.27 18.25
CA GLN A 8 8.95 17.39 17.28
C GLN A 8 9.58 17.57 15.90
N LEU A 9 9.80 16.45 15.21
CA LEU A 9 10.19 16.39 13.82
C LEU A 9 8.98 16.01 12.95
N TYR A 10 9.11 16.26 11.66
CA TYR A 10 8.04 16.01 10.69
C TYR A 10 8.49 15.01 9.64
N ALA A 11 7.62 14.04 9.37
CA ALA A 11 7.83 13.04 8.33
C ALA A 11 7.04 13.41 7.08
N TYR A 12 7.67 13.32 5.90
CA TYR A 12 6.99 13.40 4.62
C TYR A 12 7.42 12.25 3.71
N PHE A 13 6.43 11.63 3.03
CA PHE A 13 6.66 10.44 2.22
C PHE A 13 6.77 10.80 0.74
N LEU A 14 7.88 10.42 0.13
CA LEU A 14 7.99 10.38 -1.32
C LEU A 14 7.19 9.19 -1.85
N ARG A 15 6.28 9.47 -2.77
CA ARG A 15 5.36 8.48 -3.33
C ARG A 15 5.60 8.26 -4.81
N SER A 16 5.32 7.05 -5.28
CA SER A 16 5.45 6.69 -6.68
C SER A 16 4.52 7.49 -7.58
N PRO A 17 5.02 8.04 -8.69
CA PRO A 17 4.21 8.64 -9.75
C PRO A 17 3.68 7.59 -10.75
N VAL A 18 4.19 6.35 -10.72
CA VAL A 18 3.87 5.30 -11.68
C VAL A 18 3.14 4.12 -11.04
N ALA A 19 2.41 3.38 -11.86
CA ALA A 19 1.54 2.30 -11.40
C ALA A 19 2.26 0.95 -11.20
N HIS A 20 3.28 0.66 -12.01
CA HIS A 20 4.05 -0.58 -11.94
C HIS A 20 5.42 -0.38 -12.59
N ALA A 21 6.48 -0.61 -11.84
CA ALA A 21 7.85 -0.44 -12.31
C ALA A 21 8.85 -1.25 -11.48
N ASN A 22 9.98 -1.60 -12.09
CA ASN A 22 11.17 -2.00 -11.34
C ASN A 22 11.84 -0.75 -10.76
N LEU A 23 12.09 -0.72 -9.47
CA LEU A 23 12.80 0.36 -8.80
C LEU A 23 14.30 0.09 -8.88
N ILE A 24 15.00 0.85 -9.73
CA ILE A 24 16.43 0.66 -9.99
C ILE A 24 17.27 1.32 -8.89
N SER A 25 17.00 2.60 -8.63
CA SER A 25 17.72 3.35 -7.61
C SER A 25 16.87 4.45 -6.98
N VAL A 26 17.23 4.81 -5.75
CA VAL A 26 16.71 5.98 -5.03
C VAL A 26 17.93 6.75 -4.53
N ASP A 27 18.25 7.86 -5.22
CA ASP A 27 19.36 8.72 -4.85
C ASP A 27 18.89 9.84 -3.92
N ILE A 28 19.35 9.78 -2.67
CA ILE A 28 19.01 10.71 -1.59
C ILE A 28 20.09 11.75 -1.31
N TYR A 29 21.20 11.76 -2.07
CA TYR A 29 22.39 12.54 -1.74
C TYR A 29 22.12 14.05 -1.60
N ASN A 30 21.45 14.64 -2.57
CA ASN A 30 21.11 16.05 -2.55
C ASN A 30 20.09 16.38 -1.46
N ALA A 31 19.09 15.51 -1.28
CA ALA A 31 18.06 15.66 -0.27
C ALA A 31 18.63 15.65 1.17
N MET A 32 19.58 14.75 1.45
CA MET A 32 20.24 14.68 2.76
C MET A 32 21.02 15.93 3.13
N SER A 33 21.46 16.69 2.14
CA SER A 33 22.21 17.96 2.34
C SER A 33 21.30 19.17 2.50
N SER A 34 19.99 18.98 2.42
CA SER A 34 19.02 20.09 2.51
C SER A 34 18.88 20.63 3.94
N PRO A 35 18.67 21.94 4.12
CA PRO A 35 18.52 22.55 5.43
C PRO A 35 17.40 21.92 6.25
N GLY A 36 17.67 21.58 7.51
CA GLY A 36 16.70 21.05 8.45
C GLY A 36 16.34 19.56 8.24
N VAL A 37 16.93 18.89 7.28
CA VAL A 37 16.79 17.43 7.11
C VAL A 37 17.62 16.72 8.17
N ILE A 38 16.97 15.82 8.90
CA ILE A 38 17.57 15.04 9.98
C ILE A 38 17.91 13.62 9.52
N ALA A 39 16.99 13.00 8.76
CA ALA A 39 17.20 11.64 8.23
C ALA A 39 16.32 11.40 7.00
N ILE A 40 16.76 10.48 6.14
CA ILE A 40 15.98 9.94 5.04
C ILE A 40 16.12 8.42 5.08
N TYR A 41 14.97 7.72 5.00
CA TYR A 41 14.94 6.27 4.93
C TYR A 41 14.29 5.81 3.63
N THR A 42 14.82 4.75 3.06
CA THR A 42 14.34 4.08 1.86
C THR A 42 13.95 2.64 2.19
N GLY A 43 13.43 1.91 1.22
CA GLY A 43 13.12 0.50 1.39
C GLY A 43 14.34 -0.39 1.72
N LYS A 44 15.57 0.11 1.52
CA LYS A 44 16.79 -0.59 1.88
C LYS A 44 17.12 -0.48 3.37
N ASP A 45 16.63 0.57 4.02
CA ASP A 45 16.92 0.89 5.42
C ASP A 45 15.90 0.25 6.37
N ILE A 46 14.70 -0.05 5.89
CA ILE A 46 13.59 -0.57 6.69
C ILE A 46 13.20 -1.96 6.19
N ASP A 47 13.58 -3.00 6.95
CA ASP A 47 13.17 -4.38 6.66
C ASP A 47 11.90 -4.75 7.44
N ALA A 48 10.82 -4.03 7.14
CA ALA A 48 9.51 -4.26 7.71
C ALA A 48 8.45 -4.34 6.61
N SER A 49 7.44 -5.17 6.85
CA SER A 49 6.24 -5.27 6.00
C SER A 49 5.00 -5.01 6.83
N LEU A 50 3.99 -4.43 6.19
CA LEU A 50 2.68 -4.25 6.78
C LEU A 50 1.92 -5.60 6.74
N PRO A 51 1.20 -5.97 7.79
CA PRO A 51 0.30 -7.11 7.74
C PRO A 51 -0.82 -6.83 6.75
N CYS A 52 -1.34 -7.87 6.11
CA CYS A 52 -2.46 -7.74 5.18
C CYS A 52 -3.72 -7.15 5.85
N GLY A 53 -3.84 -7.24 7.16
CA GLY A 53 -4.94 -6.67 7.94
C GLY A 53 -6.30 -7.32 7.70
N TRP A 54 -6.36 -8.35 6.86
CA TRP A 54 -7.54 -9.11 6.54
C TRP A 54 -7.27 -10.61 6.66
N GLU A 55 -8.00 -11.27 7.53
CA GLU A 55 -8.04 -12.72 7.59
C GLU A 55 -9.32 -13.21 6.91
N THR A 56 -9.18 -14.02 5.86
CA THR A 56 -10.33 -14.67 5.26
C THR A 56 -10.78 -15.83 6.14
N PRO A 57 -12.08 -15.97 6.43
CA PRO A 57 -12.58 -17.18 7.08
C PRO A 57 -12.31 -18.37 6.16
N THR A 58 -11.35 -19.19 6.51
CA THR A 58 -11.04 -20.42 5.76
C THR A 58 -12.04 -21.51 6.10
N LYS A 59 -12.69 -22.07 5.08
CA LYS A 59 -13.40 -23.35 5.23
C LYS A 59 -12.40 -24.49 5.16
N PRO A 60 -12.62 -25.62 5.86
CA PRO A 60 -11.81 -26.82 5.67
C PRO A 60 -11.75 -27.22 4.19
N GLY A 61 -10.55 -27.36 3.64
CA GLY A 61 -10.32 -27.71 2.24
C GLY A 61 -10.17 -26.55 1.26
N THR A 62 -10.29 -25.30 1.69
CA THR A 62 -9.93 -24.15 0.83
C THR A 62 -8.41 -23.91 0.87
N PRO A 63 -7.80 -23.51 -0.27
CA PRO A 63 -6.40 -23.12 -0.27
C PRO A 63 -6.16 -21.95 0.71
N PRO A 64 -4.96 -21.89 1.33
CA PRO A 64 -4.61 -20.73 2.15
C PRO A 64 -4.57 -19.47 1.30
N MET A 65 -4.86 -18.33 1.91
CA MET A 65 -4.71 -17.03 1.28
C MET A 65 -3.25 -16.78 0.90
N HIS A 66 -3.01 -16.24 -0.30
CA HIS A 66 -1.71 -15.69 -0.68
C HIS A 66 -1.58 -14.29 -0.08
N GLU A 67 -0.70 -14.15 0.90
CA GLU A 67 -0.41 -12.87 1.53
C GLU A 67 0.87 -12.28 0.94
N PRO A 68 0.78 -11.28 0.04
CA PRO A 68 1.97 -10.61 -0.46
C PRO A 68 2.68 -9.87 0.67
N PRO A 69 4.03 -9.91 0.73
CA PRO A 69 4.79 -9.13 1.70
C PRO A 69 4.71 -7.65 1.32
N TRP A 70 3.85 -6.90 1.96
CA TRP A 70 3.66 -5.48 1.69
C TRP A 70 4.73 -4.65 2.43
N PRO A 71 5.81 -4.23 1.78
CA PRO A 71 6.86 -3.46 2.44
C PRO A 71 6.34 -2.09 2.88
N VAL A 72 6.86 -1.57 3.99
CA VAL A 72 6.52 -0.22 4.47
C VAL A 72 6.98 0.84 3.46
N LEU A 73 8.15 0.64 2.84
CA LEU A 73 8.66 1.43 1.71
C LEU A 73 9.03 0.48 0.58
N ALA A 74 8.75 0.85 -0.66
CA ALA A 74 9.08 0.05 -1.84
C ALA A 74 10.59 -0.24 -1.89
N LYS A 75 10.96 -1.51 -2.15
CA LYS A 75 12.36 -1.96 -2.16
C LYS A 75 12.90 -2.11 -3.58
N ASP A 76 12.28 -2.94 -4.36
CA ASP A 76 12.73 -3.40 -5.68
C ASP A 76 11.70 -3.20 -6.78
N LYS A 77 10.42 -3.03 -6.40
CA LYS A 77 9.31 -2.91 -7.34
C LYS A 77 8.27 -1.95 -6.81
N ILE A 78 7.77 -1.11 -7.70
CA ILE A 78 6.61 -0.23 -7.49
C ILE A 78 5.38 -0.98 -8.01
N ARG A 79 4.29 -1.02 -7.25
CA ARG A 79 3.10 -1.83 -7.53
C ARG A 79 1.81 -1.05 -7.69
N PHE A 80 1.81 0.23 -7.27
CA PHE A 80 0.67 1.13 -7.46
C PHE A 80 1.10 2.59 -7.39
N VAL A 81 0.32 3.46 -8.02
CA VAL A 81 0.50 4.92 -7.90
C VAL A 81 0.32 5.35 -6.45
N GLY A 82 1.27 6.11 -5.93
CA GLY A 82 1.24 6.58 -4.55
C GLY A 82 1.87 5.62 -3.53
N GLU A 83 2.45 4.49 -3.96
CA GLU A 83 3.25 3.62 -3.08
C GLU A 83 4.42 4.41 -2.46
N MET A 84 4.65 4.25 -1.17
CA MET A 84 5.71 4.95 -0.46
C MET A 84 7.08 4.40 -0.84
N ILE A 85 7.98 5.28 -1.29
CA ILE A 85 9.33 4.91 -1.74
C ILE A 85 10.40 5.32 -0.72
N ALA A 86 10.25 6.51 -0.15
CA ALA A 86 11.14 7.05 0.86
C ALA A 86 10.37 7.88 1.87
N VAL A 87 10.95 8.08 3.05
CA VAL A 87 10.46 9.02 4.05
C VAL A 87 11.57 9.99 4.44
N VAL A 88 11.26 11.28 4.40
CA VAL A 88 12.15 12.36 4.86
C VAL A 88 11.69 12.82 6.23
N ILE A 89 12.63 12.91 7.16
CA ILE A 89 12.43 13.46 8.50
C ILE A 89 13.15 14.80 8.57
N ALA A 90 12.42 15.87 8.89
CA ALA A 90 12.97 17.22 8.96
C ALA A 90 12.37 18.01 10.13
N GLU A 91 12.97 19.18 10.43
CA GLU A 91 12.54 20.10 11.49
C GLU A 91 11.16 20.72 11.20
N THR A 92 10.78 20.85 9.92
CA THR A 92 9.48 21.36 9.50
C THR A 92 8.90 20.55 8.33
N VAL A 93 7.58 20.59 8.18
CA VAL A 93 6.88 19.93 7.05
C VAL A 93 7.37 20.45 5.70
N ASN A 94 7.62 21.76 5.59
CA ASN A 94 8.07 22.34 4.32
C ASN A 94 9.47 21.87 3.95
N GLN A 95 10.41 21.84 4.90
CA GLN A 95 11.74 21.29 4.66
C GLN A 95 11.69 19.81 4.25
N ALA A 96 10.80 19.00 4.87
CA ALA A 96 10.63 17.61 4.48
C ALA A 96 10.09 17.47 3.05
N LYS A 97 9.15 18.33 2.63
CA LYS A 97 8.61 18.37 1.26
C LYS A 97 9.66 18.79 0.24
N ASP A 98 10.34 19.90 0.49
CA ASP A 98 11.38 20.44 -0.39
C ASP A 98 12.50 19.41 -0.60
N ALA A 99 12.90 18.72 0.46
CA ALA A 99 13.89 17.65 0.36
C ALA A 99 13.40 16.43 -0.42
N CYS A 100 12.12 16.06 -0.31
CA CYS A 100 11.53 14.99 -1.13
C CYS A 100 11.64 15.28 -2.64
N GLU A 101 11.51 16.53 -3.05
CA GLU A 101 11.63 16.95 -4.47
C GLU A 101 13.06 16.80 -5.01
N LEU A 102 14.06 16.72 -4.13
CA LEU A 102 15.48 16.52 -4.48
C LEU A 102 15.89 15.04 -4.52
N ILE A 103 15.01 14.13 -4.14
CA ILE A 103 15.26 12.69 -4.26
C ILE A 103 15.06 12.28 -5.72
N ASN A 104 16.11 11.71 -6.32
CA ASN A 104 16.01 11.18 -7.67
C ASN A 104 15.68 9.69 -7.65
N ILE A 105 14.61 9.31 -8.36
CA ILE A 105 14.17 7.92 -8.51
C ILE A 105 14.44 7.46 -9.93
N GLU A 106 15.19 6.38 -10.08
CA GLU A 106 15.37 5.69 -11.36
C GLU A 106 14.52 4.42 -11.35
N TYR A 107 13.69 4.25 -12.36
CA TYR A 107 12.81 3.09 -12.48
C TYR A 107 12.61 2.70 -13.95
N GLU A 108 12.26 1.45 -14.17
CA GLU A 108 11.89 0.89 -15.46
C GLU A 108 10.41 0.52 -15.43
N ASP A 109 9.63 1.13 -16.33
CA ASP A 109 8.19 0.89 -16.40
C ASP A 109 7.87 -0.57 -16.73
N LEU A 110 6.91 -1.14 -16.02
CA LEU A 110 6.33 -2.44 -16.28
C LEU A 110 4.87 -2.30 -16.72
N PRO A 111 4.34 -3.28 -17.48
CA PRO A 111 2.92 -3.31 -17.77
C PRO A 111 2.08 -3.27 -16.51
N ALA A 112 1.08 -2.39 -16.46
CA ALA A 112 0.18 -2.23 -15.33
C ALA A 112 -1.23 -2.73 -15.66
N VAL A 113 -1.93 -3.23 -14.63
CA VAL A 113 -3.34 -3.61 -14.74
C VAL A 113 -4.14 -2.93 -13.64
N VAL A 114 -5.14 -2.12 -14.02
CA VAL A 114 -5.94 -1.31 -13.11
C VAL A 114 -7.39 -1.80 -12.97
N SER A 115 -7.83 -2.71 -13.84
CA SER A 115 -9.17 -3.30 -13.80
C SER A 115 -9.12 -4.65 -13.10
N PRO A 116 -9.92 -4.89 -12.03
CA PRO A 116 -9.98 -6.20 -11.37
C PRO A 116 -10.40 -7.32 -12.33
N LYS A 117 -11.36 -7.06 -13.23
CA LYS A 117 -11.78 -8.05 -14.24
C LYS A 117 -10.64 -8.46 -15.16
N LYS A 118 -9.81 -7.50 -15.59
CA LYS A 118 -8.64 -7.77 -16.43
C LYS A 118 -7.50 -8.41 -15.66
N ALA A 119 -7.35 -8.10 -14.38
CA ALA A 119 -6.24 -8.61 -13.57
C ALA A 119 -6.22 -10.14 -13.45
N ILE A 120 -7.37 -10.79 -13.50
CA ILE A 120 -7.51 -12.26 -13.42
C ILE A 120 -7.42 -12.98 -14.78
N GLU A 121 -7.30 -12.25 -15.89
CA GLU A 121 -7.11 -12.85 -17.22
C GLU A 121 -5.72 -13.51 -17.33
N SER A 122 -5.63 -14.60 -18.06
CA SER A 122 -4.41 -15.42 -18.13
C SER A 122 -3.16 -14.69 -18.65
N ASN A 123 -3.34 -13.59 -19.40
CA ASN A 123 -2.25 -12.80 -19.97
C ASN A 123 -2.00 -11.49 -19.22
N SER A 124 -2.63 -11.28 -18.07
CA SER A 124 -2.47 -10.05 -17.31
C SER A 124 -1.11 -9.97 -16.63
N PRO A 125 -0.53 -8.77 -16.53
CA PRO A 125 0.68 -8.55 -15.74
C PRO A 125 0.47 -9.02 -14.31
N GLN A 126 1.38 -9.83 -13.81
CA GLN A 126 1.37 -10.27 -12.41
C GLN A 126 2.04 -9.21 -11.53
N ILE A 127 1.32 -8.72 -10.53
CA ILE A 127 1.79 -7.65 -9.65
C ILE A 127 2.64 -8.20 -8.49
N TRP A 128 2.21 -9.32 -7.90
CA TRP A 128 2.92 -10.00 -6.84
C TRP A 128 3.34 -11.39 -7.28
N ASP A 129 4.63 -11.70 -7.20
CA ASP A 129 5.19 -12.97 -7.69
C ASP A 129 4.62 -14.19 -6.96
N ASN A 130 4.17 -14.02 -5.71
CA ASN A 130 3.56 -15.06 -4.88
C ASN A 130 2.02 -15.11 -4.95
N SER A 131 1.38 -14.30 -5.79
CA SER A 131 -0.08 -14.31 -5.99
C SER A 131 -0.42 -14.65 -7.44
N PRO A 132 -0.46 -15.95 -7.81
CA PRO A 132 -0.72 -16.40 -9.18
C PRO A 132 -2.02 -15.81 -9.75
N ASN A 133 -1.97 -15.34 -10.99
CA ASN A 133 -3.11 -14.68 -11.66
C ASN A 133 -3.68 -13.47 -10.90
N ASN A 134 -2.87 -12.81 -10.04
CA ASN A 134 -3.30 -11.70 -9.18
C ASN A 134 -4.44 -12.06 -8.21
N VAL A 135 -4.63 -13.35 -7.89
CA VAL A 135 -5.65 -13.83 -6.97
C VAL A 135 -5.01 -14.10 -5.61
N CYS A 136 -5.46 -13.37 -4.59
CA CYS A 136 -5.00 -13.60 -3.21
C CYS A 136 -5.79 -14.72 -2.55
N PHE A 137 -7.09 -14.79 -2.78
CA PHE A 137 -7.96 -15.84 -2.23
C PHE A 137 -9.26 -15.95 -3.04
N GLU A 138 -9.89 -17.10 -2.90
CA GLU A 138 -11.26 -17.36 -3.34
C GLU A 138 -12.12 -17.66 -2.12
N TRP A 139 -13.30 -17.06 -2.06
CA TRP A 139 -14.20 -17.24 -0.94
C TRP A 139 -15.64 -17.42 -1.40
N GLU A 140 -16.30 -18.42 -0.83
CA GLU A 140 -17.69 -18.77 -1.09
C GLU A 140 -18.50 -18.83 0.20
N LEU A 141 -19.69 -18.28 0.20
CA LEU A 141 -20.66 -18.39 1.28
C LEU A 141 -22.03 -18.80 0.74
N GLY A 142 -22.73 -19.65 1.47
CA GLY A 142 -24.06 -20.10 1.13
C GLY A 142 -24.11 -21.54 0.62
N ASN A 143 -25.23 -21.91 0.00
CA ASN A 143 -25.45 -23.22 -0.58
C ASN A 143 -25.54 -23.11 -2.10
N LYS A 144 -24.44 -23.45 -2.79
CA LYS A 144 -24.33 -23.35 -4.24
C LYS A 144 -25.34 -24.21 -4.95
N GLU A 145 -25.50 -25.47 -4.52
CA GLU A 145 -26.40 -26.45 -5.16
C GLU A 145 -27.87 -26.01 -5.09
N GLU A 146 -28.31 -25.56 -3.92
CA GLU A 146 -29.66 -25.04 -3.75
C GLU A 146 -29.90 -23.76 -4.54
N THR A 147 -28.89 -22.89 -4.62
CA THR A 147 -28.96 -21.64 -5.41
C THR A 147 -29.08 -21.97 -6.90
N GLU A 148 -28.22 -22.84 -7.42
CA GLU A 148 -28.25 -23.24 -8.83
C GLU A 148 -29.59 -23.96 -9.18
N LYS A 149 -30.11 -24.78 -8.27
CA LYS A 149 -31.41 -25.42 -8.43
C LYS A 149 -32.53 -24.38 -8.50
N ALA A 150 -32.54 -23.40 -7.59
CA ALA A 150 -33.55 -22.34 -7.57
C ALA A 150 -33.52 -21.51 -8.88
N PHE A 151 -32.33 -21.18 -9.40
CA PHE A 151 -32.21 -20.53 -10.70
C PHE A 151 -32.74 -21.36 -11.85
N LYS A 152 -32.49 -22.66 -11.88
CA LYS A 152 -33.01 -23.56 -12.94
C LYS A 152 -34.53 -23.72 -12.91
N GLU A 153 -35.13 -23.66 -11.72
CA GLU A 153 -36.58 -23.83 -11.52
C GLU A 153 -37.37 -22.51 -11.61
N ALA A 154 -36.67 -21.37 -11.60
CA ALA A 154 -37.30 -20.06 -11.71
C ALA A 154 -37.91 -19.81 -13.08
N GLU A 155 -39.14 -19.34 -13.13
CA GLU A 155 -39.86 -19.00 -14.36
C GLU A 155 -39.26 -17.77 -15.07
N HIS A 156 -38.73 -16.82 -14.29
CA HIS A 156 -38.12 -15.59 -14.80
C HIS A 156 -36.75 -15.36 -14.16
N HIS A 157 -35.79 -14.96 -14.99
CA HIS A 157 -34.45 -14.55 -14.54
C HIS A 157 -34.21 -13.09 -14.87
N VAL A 158 -33.61 -12.36 -13.94
CA VAL A 158 -33.13 -10.99 -14.14
C VAL A 158 -31.66 -10.95 -13.74
N GLU A 159 -30.82 -10.44 -14.63
CA GLU A 159 -29.40 -10.25 -14.40
C GLU A 159 -29.03 -8.77 -14.56
N ILE A 160 -28.23 -8.26 -13.63
CA ILE A 160 -27.73 -6.88 -13.68
C ILE A 160 -26.22 -6.92 -13.38
N ASP A 161 -25.41 -6.36 -14.27
CA ASP A 161 -23.98 -6.12 -14.02
C ASP A 161 -23.81 -4.70 -13.43
N LEU A 162 -23.44 -4.63 -12.17
CA LEU A 162 -23.23 -3.37 -11.45
C LEU A 162 -21.76 -3.13 -11.20
N THR A 163 -21.28 -1.94 -11.53
CA THR A 163 -19.93 -1.49 -11.17
C THR A 163 -20.00 -0.57 -9.95
N ASN A 164 -19.51 -1.06 -8.82
CA ASN A 164 -19.28 -0.22 -7.65
C ASN A 164 -17.92 0.46 -7.80
N SER A 165 -17.92 1.75 -8.13
CA SER A 165 -16.69 2.52 -8.35
C SER A 165 -15.91 2.66 -7.06
N ARG A 166 -14.58 2.50 -7.19
CA ARG A 166 -13.66 2.73 -6.09
C ARG A 166 -13.60 4.22 -5.77
N LEU A 167 -13.94 4.60 -4.54
CA LEU A 167 -13.90 5.97 -4.05
C LEU A 167 -12.85 6.09 -2.96
N VAL A 168 -12.17 7.24 -2.92
CA VAL A 168 -11.29 7.63 -1.81
C VAL A 168 -12.14 8.47 -0.85
N PRO A 169 -12.37 8.02 0.40
CA PRO A 169 -13.03 8.85 1.41
C PRO A 169 -12.08 9.97 1.84
N ASN A 170 -12.22 11.14 1.23
CA ASN A 170 -11.47 12.32 1.61
C ASN A 170 -12.12 12.98 2.83
N ALA A 171 -11.69 12.61 4.02
CA ALA A 171 -12.09 13.28 5.24
C ALA A 171 -11.55 14.74 5.24
N MET A 172 -12.36 15.69 5.75
CA MET A 172 -11.91 17.10 5.88
C MET A 172 -10.77 17.20 6.91
N GLU A 173 -10.78 16.37 7.92
CA GLU A 173 -9.69 16.21 8.87
C GLU A 173 -8.89 14.93 8.49
N PRO A 174 -7.67 15.07 7.96
CA PRO A 174 -6.82 13.92 7.66
C PRO A 174 -6.29 13.28 8.94
N ARG A 175 -5.93 12.01 8.86
CA ARG A 175 -5.31 11.30 9.98
C ARG A 175 -3.91 11.86 10.22
N SER A 176 -3.58 12.07 11.51
CA SER A 176 -2.26 12.48 11.99
C SER A 176 -1.73 11.46 12.99
N TYR A 177 -0.42 11.30 13.04
CA TYR A 177 0.24 10.36 13.93
C TYR A 177 1.49 11.02 14.52
N ILE A 178 1.71 10.84 15.83
CA ILE A 178 2.95 11.23 16.51
C ILE A 178 3.53 9.99 17.17
N GLY A 179 4.73 9.58 16.71
CA GLY A 179 5.51 8.55 17.34
C GLY A 179 6.50 9.15 18.33
N ASN A 180 6.52 8.67 19.54
CA ASN A 180 7.49 9.05 20.58
C ASN A 180 8.22 7.81 21.08
N TYR A 181 9.55 7.91 21.24
CA TYR A 181 10.37 6.87 21.82
C TYR A 181 11.11 7.37 23.04
N GLU A 182 10.86 6.74 24.21
CA GLU A 182 11.55 7.05 25.45
C GLU A 182 12.70 6.06 25.67
N ALA A 183 13.91 6.46 25.35
CA ALA A 183 15.09 5.59 25.38
C ALA A 183 15.39 5.03 26.78
N GLY A 184 15.11 5.78 27.85
CA GLY A 184 15.35 5.34 29.23
C GLY A 184 14.46 4.17 29.68
N LYS A 185 13.26 4.07 29.10
CA LYS A 185 12.29 2.99 29.36
C LYS A 185 12.21 1.96 28.26
N GLN A 186 12.79 2.27 27.08
CA GLN A 186 12.63 1.49 25.84
C GLN A 186 11.16 1.33 25.42
N GLU A 187 10.37 2.39 25.59
CA GLU A 187 8.94 2.39 25.30
C GLU A 187 8.62 3.29 24.11
N TYR A 188 7.69 2.82 23.29
CA TYR A 188 7.10 3.59 22.19
C TYR A 188 5.70 4.06 22.59
N THR A 189 5.38 5.31 22.28
CA THR A 189 4.03 5.85 22.39
C THR A 189 3.59 6.36 21.04
N LEU A 190 2.43 5.91 20.56
CA LEU A 190 1.81 6.38 19.33
C LEU A 190 0.55 7.15 19.68
N TYR A 191 0.50 8.43 19.31
CA TYR A 191 -0.71 9.25 19.34
C TYR A 191 -1.38 9.17 17.98
N THR A 192 -2.68 8.83 17.94
CA THR A 192 -3.46 8.61 16.71
C THR A 192 -4.92 9.05 16.91
#